data_5850bf6350dcb3296656e529f1970603
#
_entry.id   5850bf6350dcb3296656e529f1970603
#
_cell.length_a   1.000
_cell.length_b   1.000
_cell.length_c   1.000
_cell.angle_alpha   90.00
_cell.angle_beta   90.00
_cell.angle_gamma   90.00
#
_symmetry.space_group_name_H-M   'P 1'
#
loop_
_entity.id
_entity.type
_entity.pdbx_description
1 polymer ?
#
loop_
_entity_poly.entity_id
_entity_poly.type
_entity_poly.pdbx_seq_one_letter_code
_entity_poly.pdbx_strand_id
1 'polypeptide(L)'
;GIRIDSKVVYRGWAIPQSIYIDYDVLASCHPALNWSGIGDILCFHTGVLDWRYAEREGKIEEKWRYDEGLAQQSLRKVRGIVENIDNIRVMNDQGIEALVDGLKWGTSYHGAGWCPRHIEGTDHFLFYTLEKLTGKKFLHGQPVGLGVIVGSMLHEDGAEEMLDTISSIGLDIRPEAMGLTWDQLAEGLKLLRSYVNKVGLWHSIAHDVKISDGFITDLQNRLNHAYHHKKS
;
A
#
# COMPACT_ATOMS: atom_id res chain seq x y z
N GLY A 1 11.63 -4.19 9.49
CA GLY A 1 12.40 -3.81 8.30
C GLY A 1 13.48 -2.78 8.61
N ILE A 2 14.64 -2.95 8.02
CA ILE A 2 15.75 -1.99 8.11
C ILE A 2 15.99 -1.47 6.70
N ARG A 3 16.12 -0.15 6.54
CA ARG A 3 16.43 0.43 5.24
C ARG A 3 17.95 0.36 4.99
N ILE A 4 18.34 -0.36 3.94
CA ILE A 4 19.72 -0.50 3.48
C ILE A 4 19.74 -0.25 1.98
N ASP A 5 20.61 0.64 1.50
CA ASP A 5 20.81 0.94 0.06
C ASP A 5 19.50 1.18 -0.70
N SER A 6 18.61 2.00 -0.13
CA SER A 6 17.35 2.42 -0.74
C SER A 6 16.27 1.30 -0.87
N LYS A 7 16.42 0.20 -0.16
CA LYS A 7 15.39 -0.84 -0.02
C LYS A 7 15.17 -1.22 1.43
N VAL A 8 14.00 -1.75 1.75
CA VAL A 8 13.74 -2.36 3.04
C VAL A 8 14.26 -3.78 3.03
N VAL A 9 15.06 -4.12 4.04
CA VAL A 9 15.60 -5.47 4.27
C VAL A 9 15.08 -5.97 5.61
N TYR A 10 14.47 -7.12 5.60
CA TYR A 10 14.02 -7.78 6.82
C TYR A 10 15.13 -8.65 7.39
N ARG A 11 15.63 -8.30 8.58
CA ARG A 11 16.79 -8.94 9.25
C ARG A 11 16.38 -9.80 10.44
N GLY A 12 15.23 -10.40 10.39
CA GLY A 12 14.66 -11.17 11.47
C GLY A 12 13.41 -10.49 12.03
N TRP A 13 12.82 -11.08 13.04
CA TRP A 13 11.62 -10.58 13.69
C TRP A 13 11.68 -10.81 15.20
N ALA A 14 10.93 -9.99 15.93
CA ALA A 14 10.63 -10.21 17.33
C ALA A 14 9.11 -10.21 17.50
N ILE A 15 8.58 -11.29 18.04
CA ILE A 15 7.15 -11.39 18.33
C ILE A 15 6.94 -10.84 19.76
N PRO A 16 6.18 -9.73 19.92
CA PRO A 16 5.89 -9.22 21.27
C PRO A 16 4.98 -10.22 22.00
N GLN A 17 5.21 -10.37 23.29
CA GLN A 17 4.31 -11.18 24.16
C GLN A 17 2.95 -10.52 24.36
N SER A 18 2.91 -9.18 24.32
CA SER A 18 1.70 -8.39 24.51
C SER A 18 1.79 -7.12 23.69
N ILE A 19 0.66 -6.70 23.13
CA ILE A 19 0.48 -5.42 22.45
C ILE A 19 -0.59 -4.66 23.22
N TYR A 20 -0.24 -3.49 23.76
CA TYR A 20 -1.16 -2.59 24.46
C TYR A 20 -1.59 -1.50 23.50
N ILE A 21 -2.90 -1.31 23.35
CA ILE A 21 -3.50 -0.34 22.45
C ILE A 21 -4.39 0.56 23.26
N ASP A 22 -4.04 1.84 23.28
CA ASP A 22 -4.78 2.88 23.96
C ASP A 22 -5.68 3.59 22.94
N TYR A 23 -6.99 3.40 23.06
CA TYR A 23 -7.98 3.94 22.13
C TYR A 23 -8.10 5.45 22.26
N ASP A 24 -7.97 6.02 23.46
CA ASP A 24 -8.03 7.47 23.65
C ASP A 24 -6.84 8.16 23.00
N VAL A 25 -5.65 7.56 23.09
CA VAL A 25 -4.45 8.05 22.41
C VAL A 25 -4.64 8.03 20.90
N LEU A 26 -5.14 6.93 20.33
CA LEU A 26 -5.38 6.82 18.90
C LEU A 26 -6.45 7.81 18.43
N ALA A 27 -7.56 7.92 19.14
CA ALA A 27 -8.63 8.86 18.82
C ALA A 27 -8.18 10.32 18.88
N SER A 28 -7.24 10.66 19.77
CA SER A 28 -6.69 12.01 19.92
C SER A 28 -5.59 12.38 18.94
N CYS A 29 -5.06 11.40 18.19
CA CYS A 29 -4.01 11.65 17.20
C CYS A 29 -4.51 12.53 16.05
N HIS A 30 -3.59 13.25 15.40
CA HIS A 30 -3.92 13.96 14.17
C HIS A 30 -4.48 12.97 13.13
N PRO A 31 -5.67 13.21 12.56
CA PRO A 31 -6.35 12.24 11.69
C PRO A 31 -5.48 11.66 10.57
N ALA A 32 -4.63 12.49 9.96
CA ALA A 32 -3.75 12.05 8.89
C ALA A 32 -2.79 10.90 9.30
N LEU A 33 -2.41 10.82 10.58
CA LEU A 33 -1.57 9.73 11.08
C LEU A 33 -2.33 8.41 11.09
N ASN A 34 -3.56 8.42 11.59
CA ASN A 34 -4.44 7.25 11.60
C ASN A 34 -4.83 6.84 10.18
N TRP A 35 -5.24 7.80 9.35
CA TRP A 35 -5.62 7.54 7.96
C TRP A 35 -4.44 7.02 7.12
N SER A 36 -3.21 7.43 7.43
CA SER A 36 -2.02 6.87 6.79
C SER A 36 -1.91 5.35 6.98
N GLY A 37 -2.31 4.82 8.15
CA GLY A 37 -2.34 3.38 8.39
C GLY A 37 -3.24 2.60 7.42
N ILE A 38 -4.26 3.25 6.84
CA ILE A 38 -5.14 2.63 5.85
C ILE A 38 -4.37 2.29 4.58
N GLY A 39 -3.47 3.16 4.11
CA GLY A 39 -2.63 2.86 2.96
C GLY A 39 -1.86 1.56 3.13
N ASP A 40 -1.35 1.32 4.35
CA ASP A 40 -0.63 0.09 4.71
C ASP A 40 -1.52 -1.16 4.84
N ILE A 41 -2.83 -0.99 5.00
CA ILE A 41 -3.75 -2.15 5.01
C ILE A 41 -4.28 -2.40 3.60
N LEU A 42 -4.62 -1.35 2.85
CA LEU A 42 -5.11 -1.49 1.49
C LEU A 42 -4.05 -2.06 0.54
N CYS A 43 -2.76 -1.93 0.86
CA CYS A 43 -1.70 -2.57 0.08
C CYS A 43 -1.79 -4.11 0.06
N PHE A 44 -2.52 -4.73 0.99
CA PHE A 44 -2.78 -6.16 0.93
C PHE A 44 -3.57 -6.57 -0.31
N HIS A 45 -4.42 -5.69 -0.84
CA HIS A 45 -5.09 -5.92 -2.12
C HIS A 45 -4.07 -6.10 -3.26
N THR A 46 -3.22 -5.13 -3.47
CA THR A 46 -2.20 -5.17 -4.53
C THR A 46 -1.08 -6.17 -4.24
N GLY A 47 -0.69 -6.35 -2.98
CA GLY A 47 0.26 -7.38 -2.56
C GLY A 47 -0.22 -8.79 -2.95
N VAL A 48 -1.49 -9.11 -2.69
CA VAL A 48 -2.09 -10.40 -3.10
C VAL A 48 -2.13 -10.55 -4.61
N LEU A 49 -2.48 -9.49 -5.36
CA LEU A 49 -2.49 -9.51 -6.83
C LEU A 49 -1.08 -9.76 -7.38
N ASP A 50 -0.08 -9.06 -6.88
CA ASP A 50 1.31 -9.24 -7.26
C ASP A 50 1.86 -10.62 -6.89
N TRP A 51 1.46 -11.15 -5.72
CA TRP A 51 1.84 -12.49 -5.29
C TRP A 51 1.28 -13.56 -6.22
N ARG A 52 -0.02 -13.47 -6.54
CA ARG A 52 -0.67 -14.35 -7.52
C ARG A 52 -0.06 -14.23 -8.92
N TYR A 53 0.27 -13.00 -9.31
CA TYR A 53 0.96 -12.72 -10.58
C TYR A 53 2.31 -13.43 -10.65
N ALA A 54 3.17 -13.26 -9.64
CA ALA A 54 4.48 -13.89 -9.59
C ALA A 54 4.42 -15.43 -9.60
N GLU A 55 3.43 -16.02 -8.92
CA GLU A 55 3.18 -17.47 -8.95
C GLU A 55 2.82 -17.91 -10.38
N ARG A 56 1.90 -17.22 -11.03
CA ARG A 56 1.47 -17.52 -12.41
C ARG A 56 2.61 -17.42 -13.42
N GLU A 57 3.48 -16.42 -13.24
CA GLU A 57 4.65 -16.21 -14.12
C GLU A 57 5.82 -17.16 -13.79
N GLY A 58 5.68 -18.02 -12.79
CA GLY A 58 6.75 -18.92 -12.34
C GLY A 58 7.98 -18.21 -11.77
N LYS A 59 7.79 -16.99 -11.26
CA LYS A 59 8.84 -16.11 -10.74
C LYS A 59 8.73 -15.91 -9.22
N ILE A 60 8.05 -16.80 -8.55
CA ILE A 60 7.89 -16.79 -7.10
C ILE A 60 9.04 -17.51 -6.41
N GLU A 61 9.46 -17.00 -5.26
CA GLU A 61 10.42 -17.68 -4.40
C GLU A 61 9.77 -18.93 -3.76
N GLU A 62 10.45 -20.06 -3.79
CA GLU A 62 9.90 -21.34 -3.29
C GLU A 62 9.42 -21.25 -1.83
N LYS A 63 10.11 -20.50 -0.99
CA LYS A 63 9.73 -20.27 0.42
C LYS A 63 8.47 -19.42 0.60
N TRP A 64 8.00 -18.76 -0.45
CA TRP A 64 6.85 -17.87 -0.44
C TRP A 64 5.84 -18.21 -1.55
N ARG A 65 5.69 -19.50 -1.85
CA ARG A 65 4.66 -19.97 -2.78
C ARG A 65 3.29 -19.39 -2.43
N TYR A 66 2.49 -19.15 -3.45
CA TYR A 66 1.17 -18.56 -3.26
C TYR A 66 0.28 -19.46 -2.38
N ASP A 67 -0.25 -18.89 -1.32
CA ASP A 67 -1.17 -19.53 -0.38
C ASP A 67 -2.52 -18.80 -0.44
N GLU A 68 -3.52 -19.46 -1.02
CA GLU A 68 -4.86 -18.92 -1.17
C GLU A 68 -5.51 -18.61 0.20
N GLY A 69 -5.27 -19.45 1.21
CA GLY A 69 -5.82 -19.25 2.55
C GLY A 69 -5.29 -17.97 3.20
N LEU A 70 -3.99 -17.72 3.11
CA LEU A 70 -3.35 -16.51 3.61
C LEU A 70 -3.78 -15.27 2.80
N ALA A 71 -3.84 -15.40 1.47
CA ALA A 71 -4.31 -14.34 0.58
C ALA A 71 -5.73 -13.89 0.92
N GLN A 72 -6.65 -14.84 1.08
CA GLN A 72 -8.04 -14.54 1.46
C GLN A 72 -8.16 -13.90 2.85
N GLN A 73 -7.29 -14.29 3.78
CA GLN A 73 -7.25 -13.63 5.10
C GLN A 73 -6.82 -12.17 5.00
N SER A 74 -5.82 -11.87 4.18
CA SER A 74 -5.38 -10.49 3.92
C SER A 74 -6.46 -9.65 3.23
N LEU A 75 -7.13 -10.20 2.23
CA LEU A 75 -8.25 -9.53 1.56
C LEU A 75 -9.45 -9.29 2.50
N ARG A 76 -9.67 -10.15 3.51
CA ARG A 76 -10.67 -9.85 4.55
C ARG A 76 -10.30 -8.62 5.39
N LYS A 77 -9.01 -8.34 5.62
CA LYS A 77 -8.59 -7.11 6.30
C LYS A 77 -8.86 -5.86 5.47
N VAL A 78 -8.58 -5.93 4.16
CA VAL A 78 -8.98 -4.86 3.21
C VAL A 78 -10.48 -4.60 3.29
N ARG A 79 -11.29 -5.66 3.21
CA ARG A 79 -12.75 -5.55 3.29
C ARG A 79 -13.20 -4.96 4.63
N GLY A 80 -12.57 -5.36 5.74
CA GLY A 80 -12.83 -4.78 7.06
C GLY A 80 -12.61 -3.27 7.11
N ILE A 81 -11.61 -2.73 6.39
CA ILE A 81 -11.42 -1.28 6.25
C ILE A 81 -12.55 -0.66 5.44
N VAL A 82 -12.87 -1.21 4.26
CA VAL A 82 -13.93 -0.69 3.38
C VAL A 82 -15.28 -0.63 4.11
N GLU A 83 -15.65 -1.69 4.83
CA GLU A 83 -16.91 -1.80 5.57
C GLU A 83 -16.97 -0.87 6.80
N ASN A 84 -15.82 -0.48 7.36
CA ASN A 84 -15.75 0.39 8.54
C ASN A 84 -15.26 1.80 8.25
N ILE A 85 -15.28 2.24 7.00
CA ILE A 85 -14.71 3.53 6.58
C ILE A 85 -15.27 4.73 7.35
N ASP A 86 -16.58 4.76 7.62
CA ASP A 86 -17.23 5.84 8.37
C ASP A 86 -16.81 5.84 9.86
N ASN A 87 -16.67 4.66 10.47
CA ASN A 87 -16.18 4.51 11.83
C ASN A 87 -14.72 4.96 11.96
N ILE A 88 -13.89 4.59 10.98
CA ILE A 88 -12.47 4.97 10.94
C ILE A 88 -12.33 6.48 10.70
N ARG A 89 -13.17 7.08 9.88
CA ARG A 89 -13.13 8.52 9.63
C ARG A 89 -13.33 9.34 10.90
N VAL A 90 -14.22 8.88 11.79
CA VAL A 90 -14.49 9.53 13.08
C VAL A 90 -13.69 8.96 14.24
N MET A 91 -12.87 7.94 13.99
CA MET A 91 -12.01 7.28 14.98
C MET A 91 -12.77 6.82 16.23
N ASN A 92 -13.98 6.27 16.06
CA ASN A 92 -14.67 5.60 17.17
C ASN A 92 -14.05 4.20 17.43
N ASP A 93 -14.47 3.55 18.52
CA ASP A 93 -13.90 2.26 18.95
C ASP A 93 -13.92 1.19 17.85
N GLN A 94 -15.01 1.11 17.06
CA GLN A 94 -15.11 0.16 15.95
C GLN A 94 -14.12 0.47 14.82
N GLY A 95 -13.94 1.75 14.51
CA GLY A 95 -12.97 2.20 13.52
C GLY A 95 -11.54 1.93 13.96
N ILE A 96 -11.21 2.20 15.22
CA ILE A 96 -9.91 1.90 15.82
C ILE A 96 -9.65 0.38 15.80
N GLU A 97 -10.63 -0.43 16.18
CA GLU A 97 -10.51 -1.89 16.16
C GLU A 97 -10.21 -2.42 14.76
N ALA A 98 -10.95 -1.95 13.74
CA ALA A 98 -10.73 -2.36 12.35
C ALA A 98 -9.32 -1.98 11.86
N LEU A 99 -8.86 -0.75 12.16
CA LEU A 99 -7.54 -0.27 11.79
C LEU A 99 -6.43 -1.08 12.48
N VAL A 100 -6.55 -1.30 13.78
CA VAL A 100 -5.58 -2.07 14.57
C VAL A 100 -5.53 -3.53 14.13
N ASP A 101 -6.68 -4.14 13.84
CA ASP A 101 -6.75 -5.53 13.37
C ASP A 101 -6.03 -5.69 12.02
N GLY A 102 -6.22 -4.74 11.08
CA GLY A 102 -5.51 -4.74 9.81
C GLY A 102 -4.00 -4.55 9.98
N LEU A 103 -3.56 -3.55 10.73
CA LEU A 103 -2.13 -3.28 10.95
C LEU A 103 -1.43 -4.44 11.69
N LYS A 104 -2.10 -5.03 12.68
CA LYS A 104 -1.60 -6.23 13.36
C LYS A 104 -1.41 -7.40 12.42
N TRP A 105 -2.34 -7.59 11.48
CA TRP A 105 -2.26 -8.66 10.50
C TRP A 105 -1.00 -8.57 9.65
N GLY A 106 -0.66 -7.39 9.12
CA GLY A 106 0.53 -7.18 8.29
C GLY A 106 1.85 -7.49 9.01
N THR A 107 1.87 -7.40 10.35
CA THR A 107 3.05 -7.71 11.16
C THR A 107 3.03 -9.11 11.76
N SER A 108 1.96 -9.88 11.58
CA SER A 108 1.79 -11.19 12.18
C SER A 108 2.65 -12.26 11.50
N TYR A 109 3.00 -13.27 12.29
CA TYR A 109 3.68 -14.45 11.80
C TYR A 109 2.64 -15.48 11.34
N HIS A 110 2.74 -15.95 10.11
CA HIS A 110 1.78 -16.86 9.51
C HIS A 110 2.40 -18.25 9.25
N GLY A 111 1.86 -19.29 9.89
CA GLY A 111 2.22 -20.69 9.63
C GLY A 111 3.70 -20.98 9.74
N ALA A 112 4.32 -21.41 8.65
CA ALA A 112 5.71 -21.82 8.59
C ALA A 112 6.73 -20.66 8.64
N GLY A 113 6.27 -19.41 8.73
CA GLY A 113 7.14 -18.26 8.81
C GLY A 113 6.48 -16.97 8.34
N TRP A 114 7.25 -15.89 8.39
CA TRP A 114 6.80 -14.62 7.88
C TRP A 114 6.87 -14.60 6.34
N CYS A 115 5.75 -14.20 5.71
CA CYS A 115 5.63 -14.03 4.27
C CYS A 115 5.31 -12.57 3.96
N PRO A 116 6.16 -11.80 3.27
CA PRO A 116 5.88 -10.41 2.94
C PRO A 116 5.00 -10.26 1.69
N ARG A 117 4.82 -11.33 0.93
CA ARG A 117 4.22 -11.27 -0.41
C ARG A 117 2.77 -10.80 -0.43
N HIS A 118 2.01 -11.06 0.64
CA HIS A 118 0.61 -10.66 0.76
C HIS A 118 0.41 -9.24 1.31
N ILE A 119 1.48 -8.55 1.70
CA ILE A 119 1.42 -7.23 2.33
C ILE A 119 2.27 -6.16 1.64
N GLU A 120 3.08 -6.52 0.66
CA GLU A 120 4.00 -5.60 0.00
C GLU A 120 4.24 -6.03 -1.45
N GLY A 121 4.06 -5.12 -2.38
CA GLY A 121 4.24 -5.33 -3.81
C GLY A 121 4.53 -4.03 -4.54
N THR A 122 3.93 -3.86 -5.70
CA THR A 122 4.04 -2.67 -6.56
C THR A 122 3.75 -1.36 -5.81
N ASP A 123 2.84 -1.41 -4.84
CA ASP A 123 2.50 -0.31 -3.95
C ASP A 123 3.72 0.26 -3.20
N HIS A 124 4.42 -0.57 -2.46
CA HIS A 124 5.63 -0.20 -1.74
C HIS A 124 6.81 0.05 -2.67
N PHE A 125 6.89 -0.64 -3.79
CA PHE A 125 7.98 -0.45 -4.75
C PHE A 125 7.92 0.95 -5.40
N LEU A 126 6.71 1.46 -5.66
CA LEU A 126 6.54 2.85 -6.09
C LEU A 126 6.98 3.82 -4.99
N PHE A 127 6.57 3.59 -3.75
CA PHE A 127 7.01 4.39 -2.60
C PHE A 127 8.54 4.45 -2.51
N TYR A 128 9.24 3.32 -2.58
CA TYR A 128 10.70 3.29 -2.56
C TYR A 128 11.33 4.01 -3.74
N THR A 129 10.72 3.89 -4.92
CA THR A 129 11.16 4.59 -6.13
C THR A 129 11.07 6.11 -5.95
N LEU A 130 9.95 6.60 -5.42
CA LEU A 130 9.73 8.03 -5.17
C LEU A 130 10.69 8.59 -4.11
N GLU A 131 10.91 7.87 -3.01
CA GLU A 131 11.90 8.28 -2.01
C GLU A 131 13.32 8.32 -2.58
N LYS A 132 13.68 7.32 -3.40
CA LYS A 132 15.01 7.31 -4.06
C LYS A 132 15.20 8.44 -5.05
N LEU A 133 14.18 8.71 -5.86
CA LEU A 133 14.19 9.76 -6.86
C LEU A 133 14.32 11.15 -6.23
N THR A 134 13.54 11.40 -5.17
CA THR A 134 13.34 12.75 -4.64
C THR A 134 14.17 13.06 -3.39
N GLY A 135 14.65 12.03 -2.70
CA GLY A 135 15.29 12.16 -1.39
C GLY A 135 14.35 12.59 -0.26
N LYS A 136 13.05 12.73 -0.55
CA LYS A 136 12.03 13.15 0.43
C LYS A 136 11.64 12.02 1.38
N LYS A 137 11.17 12.42 2.55
CA LYS A 137 10.47 11.54 3.49
C LYS A 137 8.98 11.84 3.42
N PHE A 138 8.20 10.77 3.36
CA PHE A 138 6.75 10.85 3.22
C PHE A 138 6.06 10.35 4.49
N LEU A 139 4.83 10.79 4.71
CA LEU A 139 3.90 10.08 5.58
C LEU A 139 3.56 8.75 4.89
N HIS A 140 4.07 7.64 5.42
CA HIS A 140 4.24 6.35 4.75
C HIS A 140 3.02 5.89 3.94
N GLY A 141 1.84 5.89 4.53
CA GLY A 141 0.63 5.41 3.85
C GLY A 141 0.11 6.29 2.71
N GLN A 142 0.61 7.52 2.54
CA GLN A 142 0.23 8.34 1.38
C GLN A 142 0.82 7.79 0.07
N PRO A 143 2.17 7.65 -0.08
CA PRO A 143 2.74 7.08 -1.28
C PRO A 143 2.42 5.58 -1.45
N VAL A 144 2.21 4.83 -0.35
CA VAL A 144 1.74 3.44 -0.42
C VAL A 144 0.31 3.39 -0.96
N GLY A 145 -0.61 4.23 -0.45
CA GLY A 145 -1.98 4.34 -0.97
C GLY A 145 -2.02 4.76 -2.44
N LEU A 146 -1.15 5.68 -2.88
CA LEU A 146 -0.98 5.97 -4.30
C LEU A 146 -0.52 4.73 -5.08
N GLY A 147 0.44 3.99 -4.52
CA GLY A 147 0.93 2.74 -5.09
C GLY A 147 -0.14 1.66 -5.19
N VAL A 148 -1.08 1.60 -4.23
CA VAL A 148 -2.27 0.73 -4.30
C VAL A 148 -3.10 1.05 -5.54
N ILE A 149 -3.38 2.34 -5.81
CA ILE A 149 -4.13 2.71 -7.01
C ILE A 149 -3.37 2.33 -8.28
N VAL A 150 -2.08 2.62 -8.34
CA VAL A 150 -1.22 2.26 -9.48
C VAL A 150 -1.19 0.75 -9.69
N GLY A 151 -0.96 -0.03 -8.64
CA GLY A 151 -0.95 -1.50 -8.71
C GLY A 151 -2.30 -2.07 -9.16
N SER A 152 -3.41 -1.57 -8.59
CA SER A 152 -4.77 -1.97 -8.97
C SER A 152 -5.08 -1.65 -10.43
N MET A 153 -4.64 -0.48 -10.93
CA MET A 153 -4.78 -0.12 -12.36
C MET A 153 -3.95 -1.04 -13.26
N LEU A 154 -2.73 -1.41 -12.86
CA LEU A 154 -1.88 -2.32 -13.64
C LEU A 154 -2.43 -3.74 -13.70
N HIS A 155 -3.09 -4.19 -12.64
CA HIS A 155 -3.78 -5.48 -12.58
C HIS A 155 -5.22 -5.44 -13.14
N GLU A 156 -5.73 -4.25 -13.45
CA GLU A 156 -7.12 -4.03 -13.88
C GLU A 156 -8.14 -4.56 -12.85
N ASP A 157 -7.81 -4.44 -11.54
CA ASP A 157 -8.61 -4.97 -10.44
C ASP A 157 -8.71 -3.98 -9.27
N GLY A 158 -9.92 -3.60 -8.88
CA GLY A 158 -10.26 -2.86 -7.66
C GLY A 158 -9.85 -1.39 -7.59
N ALA A 159 -9.29 -0.77 -8.65
CA ALA A 159 -8.74 0.58 -8.59
C ALA A 159 -9.76 1.65 -8.16
N GLU A 160 -11.02 1.55 -8.60
CA GLU A 160 -12.07 2.51 -8.23
C GLU A 160 -12.47 2.34 -6.76
N GLU A 161 -12.72 1.12 -6.29
CA GLU A 161 -13.08 0.84 -4.90
C GLU A 161 -11.98 1.31 -3.93
N MET A 162 -10.71 1.04 -4.25
CA MET A 162 -9.58 1.49 -3.43
C MET A 162 -9.47 3.01 -3.41
N LEU A 163 -9.65 3.68 -4.55
CA LEU A 163 -9.60 5.13 -4.63
C LEU A 163 -10.76 5.79 -3.88
N ASP A 164 -11.97 5.27 -4.02
CA ASP A 164 -13.14 5.75 -3.28
C ASP A 164 -12.94 5.59 -1.77
N THR A 165 -12.40 4.47 -1.33
CA THR A 165 -12.08 4.21 0.08
C THR A 165 -11.07 5.23 0.60
N ILE A 166 -9.91 5.37 -0.04
CA ILE A 166 -8.84 6.30 0.36
C ILE A 166 -9.34 7.75 0.36
N SER A 167 -10.04 8.16 -0.69
CA SER A 167 -10.49 9.54 -0.81
C SER A 167 -11.64 9.86 0.15
N SER A 168 -12.52 8.89 0.49
CA SER A 168 -13.65 9.11 1.41
C SER A 168 -13.21 9.31 2.85
N ILE A 169 -12.09 8.72 3.27
CA ILE A 169 -11.53 8.96 4.60
C ILE A 169 -10.85 10.32 4.70
N GLY A 170 -10.44 10.91 3.59
CA GLY A 170 -9.72 12.18 3.55
C GLY A 170 -8.20 12.06 3.46
N LEU A 171 -7.66 10.85 3.25
CA LEU A 171 -6.23 10.67 2.97
C LEU A 171 -5.93 11.15 1.55
N ASP A 172 -5.29 12.30 1.43
CA ASP A 172 -4.92 12.86 0.13
C ASP A 172 -3.62 12.23 -0.38
N ILE A 173 -3.74 11.43 -1.43
CA ILE A 173 -2.62 10.71 -2.08
C ILE A 173 -2.16 11.37 -3.38
N ARG A 174 -2.65 12.59 -3.68
CA ARG A 174 -2.16 13.35 -4.83
C ARG A 174 -0.70 13.77 -4.61
N PRO A 175 0.09 13.92 -5.69
CA PRO A 175 1.50 14.30 -5.56
C PRO A 175 1.69 15.59 -4.77
N GLU A 176 0.83 16.60 -4.96
CA GLU A 176 0.94 17.89 -4.27
C GLU A 176 0.80 17.75 -2.74
N ALA A 177 -0.08 16.86 -2.27
CA ALA A 177 -0.24 16.59 -0.83
C ALA A 177 0.99 15.94 -0.20
N MET A 178 1.81 15.30 -1.02
CA MET A 178 3.11 14.70 -0.64
C MET A 178 4.29 15.64 -0.93
N GLY A 179 4.01 16.88 -1.38
CA GLY A 179 5.04 17.84 -1.78
C GLY A 179 5.79 17.43 -3.07
N LEU A 180 5.16 16.63 -3.92
CA LEU A 180 5.67 16.26 -5.24
C LEU A 180 4.99 17.09 -6.32
N THR A 181 5.65 17.22 -7.48
CA THR A 181 5.00 17.66 -8.71
C THR A 181 4.50 16.45 -9.51
N TRP A 182 3.58 16.67 -10.44
CA TRP A 182 3.14 15.64 -11.38
C TRP A 182 4.30 15.12 -12.25
N ASP A 183 5.24 15.99 -12.62
CA ASP A 183 6.44 15.57 -13.38
C ASP A 183 7.31 14.62 -12.56
N GLN A 184 7.50 14.88 -11.27
CA GLN A 184 8.24 13.98 -10.37
C GLN A 184 7.54 12.63 -10.21
N LEU A 185 6.21 12.62 -10.08
CA LEU A 185 5.44 11.37 -10.04
C LEU A 185 5.55 10.62 -11.37
N ALA A 186 5.38 11.30 -12.50
CA ALA A 186 5.51 10.70 -13.82
C ALA A 186 6.90 10.10 -14.06
N GLU A 187 7.95 10.80 -13.63
CA GLU A 187 9.32 10.27 -13.68
C GLU A 187 9.46 9.03 -12.80
N GLY A 188 8.97 9.05 -11.56
CA GLY A 188 8.99 7.91 -10.64
C GLY A 188 8.27 6.69 -11.21
N LEU A 189 7.10 6.88 -11.80
CA LEU A 189 6.34 5.82 -12.47
C LEU A 189 7.11 5.22 -13.66
N LYS A 190 7.74 6.04 -14.49
CA LYS A 190 8.58 5.56 -15.62
C LYS A 190 9.83 4.84 -15.14
N LEU A 191 10.38 5.22 -14.00
CA LEU A 191 11.58 4.60 -13.41
C LEU A 191 11.26 3.30 -12.66
N LEU A 192 10.02 3.06 -12.25
CA LEU A 192 9.61 1.95 -11.38
C LEU A 192 10.17 0.61 -11.85
N ARG A 193 9.96 0.24 -13.11
CA ARG A 193 10.45 -1.02 -13.69
C ARG A 193 11.97 -1.17 -13.59
N SER A 194 12.71 -0.12 -13.92
CA SER A 194 14.17 -0.17 -13.85
C SER A 194 14.67 -0.22 -12.41
N TYR A 195 13.98 0.46 -11.50
CA TYR A 195 14.30 0.48 -10.09
C TYR A 195 14.13 -0.91 -9.45
N VAL A 196 12.95 -1.56 -9.60
CA VAL A 196 12.69 -2.87 -8.99
C VAL A 196 13.68 -3.94 -9.46
N ASN A 197 14.02 -3.91 -10.76
CA ASN A 197 15.02 -4.82 -11.33
C ASN A 197 16.43 -4.54 -10.78
N LYS A 198 16.83 -3.25 -10.70
CA LYS A 198 18.17 -2.86 -10.24
C LYS A 198 18.42 -3.20 -8.77
N VAL A 199 17.43 -3.01 -7.89
CA VAL A 199 17.59 -3.28 -6.46
C VAL A 199 17.25 -4.72 -6.08
N GLY A 200 16.74 -5.52 -7.02
CA GLY A 200 16.41 -6.93 -6.82
C GLY A 200 15.28 -7.12 -5.82
N LEU A 201 14.16 -6.40 -6.02
CA LEU A 201 12.93 -6.65 -5.27
C LEU A 201 12.28 -7.93 -5.77
N TRP A 202 11.42 -8.55 -4.96
CA TRP A 202 10.69 -9.74 -5.40
C TRP A 202 9.72 -9.42 -6.54
N HIS A 203 9.49 -10.43 -7.38
CA HIS A 203 8.77 -10.22 -8.63
C HIS A 203 7.32 -9.76 -8.43
N SER A 204 6.93 -8.74 -9.16
CA SER A 204 5.59 -8.15 -9.22
C SER A 204 5.29 -7.70 -10.65
N ILE A 205 4.07 -7.24 -10.91
CA ILE A 205 3.71 -6.69 -12.23
C ILE A 205 4.59 -5.50 -12.63
N ALA A 206 5.13 -4.75 -11.66
CA ALA A 206 6.06 -3.63 -11.92
C ALA A 206 7.34 -4.04 -12.64
N HIS A 207 7.74 -5.32 -12.60
CA HIS A 207 8.93 -5.81 -13.31
C HIS A 207 8.70 -5.96 -14.82
N ASP A 208 7.49 -6.24 -15.24
CA ASP A 208 7.17 -6.61 -16.61
C ASP A 208 6.49 -5.49 -17.39
N VAL A 209 5.72 -4.62 -16.71
CA VAL A 209 4.97 -3.55 -17.36
C VAL A 209 5.79 -2.27 -17.51
N LYS A 210 5.68 -1.64 -18.69
CA LYS A 210 6.18 -0.29 -18.94
C LYS A 210 5.03 0.71 -18.84
N ILE A 211 5.09 1.61 -17.88
CA ILE A 211 4.07 2.64 -17.68
C ILE A 211 4.13 3.66 -18.81
N SER A 212 3.02 3.85 -19.52
CA SER A 212 2.88 4.78 -20.64
C SER A 212 2.40 6.17 -20.20
N ASP A 213 2.55 7.18 -21.06
CA ASP A 213 2.00 8.51 -20.79
C ASP A 213 0.46 8.48 -20.71
N GLY A 214 -0.19 7.60 -21.47
CA GLY A 214 -1.64 7.39 -21.38
C GLY A 214 -2.08 6.87 -20.00
N PHE A 215 -1.34 5.93 -19.41
CA PHE A 215 -1.58 5.45 -18.06
C PHE A 215 -1.44 6.58 -17.02
N ILE A 216 -0.39 7.41 -17.15
CA ILE A 216 -0.14 8.55 -16.25
C ILE A 216 -1.29 9.57 -16.36
N THR A 217 -1.76 9.85 -17.57
CA THR A 217 -2.90 10.75 -17.80
C THR A 217 -4.19 10.20 -17.18
N ASP A 218 -4.46 8.90 -17.32
CA ASP A 218 -5.64 8.25 -16.70
C ASP A 218 -5.55 8.30 -15.18
N LEU A 219 -4.39 7.99 -14.59
CA LEU A 219 -4.17 8.11 -13.14
C LEU A 219 -4.44 9.56 -12.65
N GLN A 220 -3.91 10.55 -13.36
CA GLN A 220 -4.12 11.97 -13.03
C GLN A 220 -5.60 12.34 -13.06
N ASN A 221 -6.32 11.91 -14.09
CA ASN A 221 -7.76 12.18 -14.21
C ASN A 221 -8.56 11.54 -13.07
N ARG A 222 -8.27 10.29 -12.72
CA ARG A 222 -8.93 9.58 -11.60
C ARG A 222 -8.68 10.28 -10.27
N LEU A 223 -7.43 10.61 -9.96
CA LEU A 223 -7.08 11.31 -8.72
C LEU A 223 -7.75 12.70 -8.66
N ASN A 224 -7.69 13.47 -9.74
CA ASN A 224 -8.35 14.76 -9.79
C ASN A 224 -9.87 14.64 -9.57
N HIS A 225 -10.51 13.68 -10.24
CA HIS A 225 -11.95 13.46 -10.08
C HIS A 225 -12.32 13.14 -8.62
N ALA A 226 -11.61 12.19 -8.00
CA ALA A 226 -11.89 11.74 -6.64
C ALA A 226 -11.76 12.84 -5.57
N TYR A 227 -10.85 13.81 -5.78
CA TYR A 227 -10.58 14.85 -4.80
C TYR A 227 -11.22 16.23 -5.13
N HIS A 228 -11.72 16.44 -6.36
CA HIS A 228 -12.40 17.69 -6.71
C HIS A 228 -13.83 17.76 -6.17
N HIS A 229 -14.56 16.64 -6.13
CA HIS A 229 -15.97 16.62 -5.69
C HIS A 229 -16.17 16.69 -4.17
N LYS A 230 -15.11 16.68 -3.36
CA LYS A 230 -15.20 16.69 -1.89
C LYS A 230 -14.94 18.05 -1.24
N LYS A 231 -14.85 19.13 -2.04
CA LYS A 231 -14.67 20.52 -1.53
C LYS A 231 -16.00 21.30 -1.41
N SER A 232 -17.13 20.66 -1.64
CA SER A 232 -18.46 21.28 -1.50
C SER A 232 -19.19 20.83 -0.24
#